data_db17d642549fa18d4321eca5eab1ec64
#
_entry.id   db17d642549fa18d4321eca5eab1ec64
#
_cell.length_a   1.000
_cell.length_b   1.000
_cell.length_c   1.000
_cell.angle_alpha   90.00
_cell.angle_beta   90.00
_cell.angle_gamma   90.00
#
_symmetry.space_group_name_H-M   'P 1'
#
loop_
_entity.id
_entity.type
_entity.pdbx_description
1 polymer ?
#
loop_
_entity_poly.entity_id
_entity_poly.type
_entity_poly.pdbx_seq_one_letter_code
_entity_poly.pdbx_strand_id
1 'polypeptide(L)'
;MSALTCVVDRPDLASAALSGTDVLRYLHAVSSQHTLELAPGDATQALLLSPKGKIEFAFRLAVLDDGALLDTEAAAAPALAERLARFVFRYDVTVGQPVAGAASVLGPGAEAALAAAGLPVPGPGRAGVAAPDLVVHRTPVGLDLVGPGAAAAASGLERAGVERAAAERWELARVAGGLPRAGQELTDDVLAEEAGLLGSHVHLDKGCYPGQETVARVHNLGQVQRRLAGLRFQPPANGGPLGLPASRTDLVTDDGRRAGQLRSVVDHPELGPIGLAYVRRVVDDGRLVRAGDHVATVVDLPFG
;
A
#
# COMPACT_ATOMS: atom_id res chain seq x y z
N MET A 1 -24.12 8.73 3.56
CA MET A 1 -24.34 8.57 2.08
C MET A 1 -23.82 7.21 1.70
N SER A 2 -24.62 6.35 1.06
CA SER A 2 -24.14 5.06 0.53
C SER A 2 -22.91 5.31 -0.34
N ALA A 3 -21.82 4.65 -0.06
CA ALA A 3 -20.59 4.77 -0.83
C ALA A 3 -20.87 4.31 -2.27
N LEU A 4 -21.04 5.25 -3.20
CA LEU A 4 -21.26 4.95 -4.60
C LEU A 4 -20.05 4.19 -5.15
N THR A 5 -20.34 3.18 -5.98
CA THR A 5 -19.30 2.49 -6.73
C THR A 5 -18.74 3.43 -7.79
N CYS A 6 -17.42 3.60 -7.80
CA CYS A 6 -16.75 4.49 -8.74
C CYS A 6 -15.41 3.91 -9.20
N VAL A 7 -14.96 4.37 -10.35
CA VAL A 7 -13.61 4.15 -10.86
C VAL A 7 -12.77 5.40 -10.66
N VAL A 8 -11.53 5.23 -10.19
CA VAL A 8 -10.57 6.31 -9.94
C VAL A 8 -9.29 5.99 -10.71
N ASP A 9 -8.83 6.93 -11.53
CA ASP A 9 -7.54 6.81 -12.19
C ASP A 9 -6.39 6.88 -11.19
N ARG A 10 -5.38 6.02 -11.38
CA ARG A 10 -4.22 5.87 -10.50
C ARG A 10 -2.92 6.09 -11.28
N PRO A 11 -2.65 7.34 -11.73
CA PRO A 11 -1.39 7.67 -12.40
C PRO A 11 -0.17 7.56 -11.47
N ASP A 12 -0.44 7.49 -10.17
CA ASP A 12 0.54 7.30 -9.10
C ASP A 12 1.01 5.85 -8.94
N LEU A 13 0.45 4.89 -9.69
CA LEU A 13 0.93 3.51 -9.76
C LEU A 13 1.59 3.21 -11.10
N ALA A 14 2.59 2.34 -11.08
CA ALA A 14 3.22 1.80 -12.27
C ALA A 14 3.48 0.31 -12.10
N SER A 15 3.48 -0.41 -13.21
CA SER A 15 3.77 -1.84 -13.25
C SER A 15 4.97 -2.14 -14.12
N ALA A 16 5.70 -3.21 -13.80
CA ALA A 16 6.79 -3.75 -14.59
C ALA A 16 6.63 -5.26 -14.72
N ALA A 17 6.75 -5.78 -15.95
CA ALA A 17 6.76 -7.21 -16.19
C ALA A 17 8.15 -7.79 -15.89
N LEU A 18 8.20 -8.95 -15.26
CA LEU A 18 9.38 -9.79 -15.14
C LEU A 18 9.13 -11.06 -15.96
N SER A 19 10.06 -11.43 -16.83
CA SER A 19 9.97 -12.64 -17.64
C SER A 19 11.22 -13.50 -17.48
N GLY A 20 11.11 -14.79 -17.76
CA GLY A 20 12.17 -15.78 -17.63
C GLY A 20 11.82 -16.90 -16.67
N THR A 21 12.56 -18.01 -16.77
CA THR A 21 12.26 -19.26 -16.04
C THR A 21 12.57 -19.18 -14.55
N ASP A 22 13.40 -18.23 -14.12
CA ASP A 22 13.85 -18.10 -12.73
C ASP A 22 13.15 -16.96 -11.96
N VAL A 23 12.07 -16.34 -12.48
CA VAL A 23 11.44 -15.15 -11.86
C VAL A 23 11.07 -15.38 -10.41
N LEU A 24 10.34 -16.46 -10.09
CA LEU A 24 9.91 -16.72 -8.71
C LEU A 24 11.09 -17.08 -7.79
N ARG A 25 12.07 -17.83 -8.31
CA ARG A 25 13.30 -18.18 -7.58
C ARG A 25 14.13 -16.93 -7.28
N TYR A 26 14.24 -16.04 -8.25
CA TYR A 26 14.92 -14.76 -8.08
C TYR A 26 14.23 -13.88 -7.03
N LEU A 27 12.91 -13.66 -7.16
CA LEU A 27 12.15 -12.87 -6.21
C LEU A 27 12.19 -13.46 -4.80
N HIS A 28 12.19 -14.80 -4.69
CA HIS A 28 12.41 -15.48 -3.40
C HIS A 28 13.75 -15.09 -2.76
N ALA A 29 14.81 -15.00 -3.53
CA ALA A 29 16.15 -14.71 -3.00
C ALA A 29 16.31 -13.23 -2.56
N VAL A 30 15.63 -12.29 -3.22
CA VAL A 30 15.88 -10.85 -3.02
C VAL A 30 14.79 -10.13 -2.20
N SER A 31 13.60 -10.68 -2.08
CA SER A 31 12.46 -10.05 -1.36
C SER A 31 12.15 -10.74 -0.03
N SER A 32 11.33 -10.10 0.76
CA SER A 32 10.87 -10.60 2.07
C SER A 32 9.81 -11.70 1.99
N GLN A 33 9.26 -12.02 0.80
CA GLN A 33 8.15 -12.93 0.63
C GLN A 33 8.59 -14.31 0.10
N HIS A 34 7.87 -15.36 0.48
CA HIS A 34 8.05 -16.69 -0.07
C HIS A 34 7.35 -16.81 -1.42
N THR A 35 8.11 -16.96 -2.51
CA THR A 35 7.55 -16.98 -3.87
C THR A 35 7.72 -18.30 -4.60
N LEU A 36 8.45 -19.29 -4.03
CA LEU A 36 8.75 -20.57 -4.72
C LEU A 36 7.52 -21.45 -4.97
N GLU A 37 6.50 -21.32 -4.13
CA GLU A 37 5.29 -22.14 -4.21
C GLU A 37 4.13 -21.44 -4.93
N LEU A 38 4.35 -20.19 -5.39
CA LEU A 38 3.34 -19.46 -6.12
C LEU A 38 3.17 -20.01 -7.54
N ALA A 39 1.94 -20.03 -8.01
CA ALA A 39 1.55 -20.51 -9.32
C ALA A 39 0.82 -19.38 -10.11
N PRO A 40 0.67 -19.51 -11.44
CA PRO A 40 -0.10 -18.55 -12.23
C PRO A 40 -1.47 -18.25 -11.63
N GLY A 41 -1.79 -16.96 -11.52
CA GLY A 41 -2.98 -16.44 -10.85
C GLY A 41 -2.83 -16.25 -9.34
N ASP A 42 -1.70 -16.59 -8.71
CA ASP A 42 -1.42 -16.20 -7.33
C ASP A 42 -0.94 -14.75 -7.26
N ALA A 43 -1.24 -14.09 -6.14
CA ALA A 43 -0.79 -12.75 -5.84
C ALA A 43 -0.29 -12.64 -4.41
N THR A 44 0.73 -11.83 -4.22
CA THR A 44 1.27 -11.52 -2.89
C THR A 44 1.83 -10.10 -2.84
N GLN A 45 2.20 -9.66 -1.65
CA GLN A 45 2.88 -8.40 -1.41
C GLN A 45 4.26 -8.69 -0.84
N ALA A 46 5.26 -7.88 -1.20
CA ALA A 46 6.63 -8.10 -0.77
C ALA A 46 7.38 -6.78 -0.55
N LEU A 47 8.48 -6.88 0.18
CA LEU A 47 9.41 -5.78 0.40
C LEU A 47 10.79 -6.13 -0.15
N LEU A 48 11.49 -5.15 -0.69
CA LEU A 48 12.94 -5.14 -0.70
C LEU A 48 13.41 -4.34 0.51
N LEU A 49 14.29 -4.95 1.28
CA LEU A 49 14.82 -4.35 2.50
C LEU A 49 16.30 -4.03 2.36
N SER A 50 16.72 -2.96 3.03
CA SER A 50 18.13 -2.69 3.25
C SER A 50 18.76 -3.75 4.17
N PRO A 51 20.09 -3.88 4.23
CA PRO A 51 20.76 -4.74 5.21
C PRO A 51 20.41 -4.45 6.68
N LYS A 52 19.91 -3.23 6.94
CA LYS A 52 19.42 -2.81 8.28
C LYS A 52 17.95 -3.11 8.51
N GLY A 53 17.27 -3.82 7.58
CA GLY A 53 15.86 -4.19 7.67
C GLY A 53 14.88 -3.04 7.41
N LYS A 54 15.35 -1.89 6.91
CA LYS A 54 14.49 -0.76 6.53
C LYS A 54 13.86 -1.01 5.15
N ILE A 55 12.66 -0.52 4.94
CA ILE A 55 11.93 -0.65 3.67
C ILE A 55 12.64 0.19 2.61
N GLU A 56 13.19 -0.46 1.58
CA GLU A 56 13.66 0.21 0.36
C GLU A 56 12.51 0.35 -0.64
N PHE A 57 11.77 -0.75 -0.86
CA PHE A 57 10.62 -0.79 -1.76
C PHE A 57 9.53 -1.71 -1.20
N ALA A 58 8.28 -1.31 -1.38
CA ALA A 58 7.10 -2.15 -1.21
C ALA A 58 6.44 -2.33 -2.58
N PHE A 59 6.06 -3.56 -2.93
CA PHE A 59 5.43 -3.87 -4.21
C PHE A 59 4.46 -5.03 -4.09
N ARG A 60 3.53 -5.10 -5.04
CA ARG A 60 2.65 -6.25 -5.22
C ARG A 60 3.19 -7.11 -6.38
N LEU A 61 2.87 -8.38 -6.33
CA LEU A 61 3.29 -9.37 -7.30
C LEU A 61 2.06 -10.16 -7.75
N ALA A 62 1.83 -10.27 -9.05
CA ALA A 62 0.93 -11.23 -9.66
C ALA A 62 1.73 -12.20 -10.51
N VAL A 63 1.53 -13.51 -10.32
CA VAL A 63 2.19 -14.53 -11.11
C VAL A 63 1.41 -14.77 -12.40
N LEU A 64 2.12 -14.71 -13.53
CA LEU A 64 1.62 -14.98 -14.87
C LEU A 64 2.15 -16.32 -15.37
N ASP A 65 1.64 -16.83 -16.51
CA ASP A 65 2.07 -18.11 -17.08
C ASP A 65 3.57 -18.14 -17.44
N ASP A 66 4.13 -17.00 -17.85
CA ASP A 66 5.51 -16.86 -18.33
C ASP A 66 6.33 -15.85 -17.52
N GLY A 67 5.95 -15.57 -16.29
CA GLY A 67 6.66 -14.63 -15.43
C GLY A 67 5.81 -14.01 -14.35
N ALA A 68 5.93 -12.69 -14.16
CA ALA A 68 5.17 -11.96 -13.14
C ALA A 68 4.97 -10.50 -13.53
N LEU A 69 3.88 -9.90 -13.05
CA LEU A 69 3.68 -8.45 -13.05
C LEU A 69 3.91 -7.92 -11.64
N LEU A 70 4.83 -6.97 -11.51
CA LEU A 70 5.02 -6.21 -10.27
C LEU A 70 4.39 -4.85 -10.43
N ASP A 71 3.79 -4.34 -9.35
CA ASP A 71 3.35 -2.96 -9.30
C ASP A 71 3.73 -2.27 -7.98
N THR A 72 4.01 -1.00 -8.08
CA THR A 72 4.39 -0.11 -6.98
C THR A 72 4.04 1.34 -7.32
N GLU A 73 4.33 2.26 -6.41
CA GLU A 73 4.18 3.70 -6.68
C GLU A 73 5.03 4.12 -7.90
N ALA A 74 4.44 4.88 -8.82
CA ALA A 74 5.07 5.27 -10.08
C ALA A 74 6.41 6.01 -9.88
N ALA A 75 6.51 6.82 -8.82
CA ALA A 75 7.75 7.51 -8.47
C ALA A 75 8.88 6.57 -8.03
N ALA A 76 8.55 5.40 -7.47
CA ALA A 76 9.51 4.41 -7.02
C ALA A 76 9.83 3.35 -8.09
N ALA A 77 8.97 3.16 -9.07
CA ALA A 77 9.04 2.06 -10.03
C ALA A 77 10.35 2.02 -10.85
N PRO A 78 10.90 3.13 -11.36
CA PRO A 78 12.18 3.10 -12.08
C PRO A 78 13.34 2.62 -11.18
N ALA A 79 13.41 3.10 -9.94
CA ALA A 79 14.45 2.70 -9.00
C ALA A 79 14.28 1.25 -8.53
N LEU A 80 13.04 0.76 -8.38
CA LEU A 80 12.76 -0.64 -8.11
C LEU A 80 13.23 -1.53 -9.27
N ALA A 81 12.89 -1.20 -10.51
CA ALA A 81 13.32 -1.95 -11.69
C ALA A 81 14.84 -2.00 -11.81
N GLU A 82 15.53 -0.87 -11.62
CA GLU A 82 17.00 -0.81 -11.60
C GLU A 82 17.59 -1.68 -10.46
N ARG A 83 17.00 -1.59 -9.25
CA ARG A 83 17.44 -2.39 -8.10
C ARG A 83 17.30 -3.88 -8.34
N LEU A 84 16.20 -4.30 -8.96
CA LEU A 84 16.00 -5.69 -9.37
C LEU A 84 16.99 -6.08 -10.48
N ALA A 85 17.16 -5.31 -11.53
CA ALA A 85 18.06 -5.63 -12.64
C ALA A 85 19.53 -5.84 -12.22
N ARG A 86 19.98 -5.22 -11.12
CA ARG A 86 21.36 -5.38 -10.61
C ARG A 86 21.71 -6.77 -10.12
N PHE A 87 20.75 -7.61 -9.76
CA PHE A 87 20.97 -8.89 -9.10
C PHE A 87 20.56 -10.11 -9.94
N VAL A 88 20.19 -9.91 -11.19
CA VAL A 88 19.73 -11.01 -12.08
C VAL A 88 20.86 -11.86 -12.65
N PHE A 89 22.13 -11.52 -12.49
CA PHE A 89 23.27 -12.11 -13.22
C PHE A 89 23.41 -13.64 -13.11
N ARG A 90 22.72 -14.30 -12.17
CA ARG A 90 22.68 -15.76 -11.99
C ARG A 90 21.33 -16.39 -12.30
N TYR A 91 20.40 -15.59 -12.78
CA TYR A 91 19.03 -16.00 -13.00
C TYR A 91 18.63 -15.67 -14.44
N ASP A 92 17.83 -16.55 -15.02
CA ASP A 92 17.13 -16.27 -16.26
C ASP A 92 15.93 -15.36 -15.96
N VAL A 93 16.19 -14.06 -15.84
CA VAL A 93 15.20 -13.04 -15.53
C VAL A 93 15.49 -11.78 -16.34
N THR A 94 14.48 -11.28 -17.01
CA THR A 94 14.46 -9.97 -17.65
C THR A 94 13.51 -9.06 -16.88
N VAL A 95 13.98 -7.89 -16.46
CA VAL A 95 13.16 -6.86 -15.81
C VAL A 95 12.72 -5.85 -16.87
N GLY A 96 11.42 -5.77 -17.10
CA GLY A 96 10.81 -4.83 -18.04
C GLY A 96 10.86 -3.39 -17.55
N GLN A 97 10.69 -2.44 -18.47
CA GLN A 97 10.56 -1.03 -18.13
C GLN A 97 9.22 -0.77 -17.43
N PRO A 98 9.19 0.01 -16.36
CA PRO A 98 7.94 0.38 -15.71
C PRO A 98 7.03 1.19 -16.63
N VAL A 99 5.75 0.84 -16.62
CA VAL A 99 4.69 1.56 -17.33
C VAL A 99 3.72 2.11 -16.30
N ALA A 100 3.53 3.43 -16.30
CA ALA A 100 2.56 4.08 -15.43
C ALA A 100 1.13 3.82 -15.94
N GLY A 101 0.20 3.73 -15.02
CA GLY A 101 -1.22 3.60 -15.29
C GLY A 101 -1.85 2.42 -14.55
N ALA A 102 -2.83 2.78 -13.76
CA ALA A 102 -3.73 1.85 -13.08
C ALA A 102 -5.08 2.55 -12.86
N ALA A 103 -6.06 1.80 -12.39
CA ALA A 103 -7.31 2.37 -11.92
C ALA A 103 -7.80 1.58 -10.70
N SER A 104 -8.45 2.24 -9.76
CA SER A 104 -9.09 1.58 -8.62
C SER A 104 -10.60 1.63 -8.78
N VAL A 105 -11.27 0.52 -8.52
CA VAL A 105 -12.74 0.43 -8.46
C VAL A 105 -13.13 0.32 -7.00
N LEU A 106 -13.79 1.34 -6.50
CA LEU A 106 -14.12 1.51 -5.08
C LEU A 106 -15.64 1.38 -4.87
N GLY A 107 -16.01 1.04 -3.64
CA GLY A 107 -17.41 0.96 -3.20
C GLY A 107 -18.01 -0.44 -3.25
N PRO A 108 -19.20 -0.61 -2.66
CA PRO A 108 -19.80 -1.92 -2.40
C PRO A 108 -20.20 -2.69 -3.67
N GLY A 109 -20.38 -2.02 -4.80
CA GLY A 109 -20.70 -2.63 -6.09
C GLY A 109 -19.48 -2.92 -6.97
N ALA A 110 -18.24 -2.74 -6.48
CA ALA A 110 -17.03 -2.89 -7.30
C ALA A 110 -16.92 -4.28 -7.93
N GLU A 111 -17.17 -5.35 -7.17
CA GLU A 111 -17.12 -6.72 -7.67
C GLU A 111 -18.17 -6.97 -8.75
N ALA A 112 -19.41 -6.53 -8.52
CA ALA A 112 -20.49 -6.68 -9.48
C ALA A 112 -20.21 -5.91 -10.78
N ALA A 113 -19.62 -4.71 -10.68
CA ALA A 113 -19.23 -3.90 -11.81
C ALA A 113 -18.15 -4.58 -12.68
N LEU A 114 -17.12 -5.13 -12.05
CA LEU A 114 -16.09 -5.90 -12.77
C LEU A 114 -16.69 -7.13 -13.45
N ALA A 115 -17.47 -7.93 -12.72
CA ALA A 115 -18.10 -9.13 -13.25
C ALA A 115 -19.01 -8.81 -14.46
N ALA A 116 -19.81 -7.74 -14.37
CA ALA A 116 -20.66 -7.27 -15.47
C ALA A 116 -19.86 -6.82 -16.70
N ALA A 117 -18.65 -6.31 -16.50
CA ALA A 117 -17.71 -5.95 -17.56
C ALA A 117 -16.89 -7.13 -18.11
N GLY A 118 -17.13 -8.35 -17.61
CA GLY A 118 -16.37 -9.55 -18.00
C GLY A 118 -14.92 -9.57 -17.44
N LEU A 119 -14.63 -8.74 -16.45
CA LEU A 119 -13.33 -8.71 -15.78
C LEU A 119 -13.32 -9.70 -14.59
N PRO A 120 -12.18 -10.32 -14.30
CA PRO A 120 -12.07 -11.25 -13.18
C PRO A 120 -12.24 -10.53 -11.84
N VAL A 121 -12.86 -11.21 -10.89
CA VAL A 121 -12.96 -10.77 -9.49
C VAL A 121 -12.13 -11.72 -8.63
N PRO A 122 -10.87 -11.38 -8.32
CA PRO A 122 -9.98 -12.28 -7.59
C PRO A 122 -10.41 -12.44 -6.12
N GLY A 123 -10.21 -13.64 -5.57
CA GLY A 123 -10.28 -13.89 -4.14
C GLY A 123 -9.03 -13.37 -3.40
N PRO A 124 -8.99 -13.48 -2.06
CA PRO A 124 -7.81 -13.15 -1.26
C PRO A 124 -6.59 -13.98 -1.70
N GLY A 125 -5.40 -13.35 -1.79
CA GLY A 125 -4.16 -14.00 -2.21
C GLY A 125 -4.09 -14.39 -3.69
N ARG A 126 -5.09 -13.98 -4.49
CA ARG A 126 -5.17 -14.26 -5.93
C ARG A 126 -5.11 -12.99 -6.75
N ALA A 127 -4.57 -13.09 -7.95
CA ALA A 127 -4.68 -12.08 -9.00
C ALA A 127 -5.72 -12.53 -10.03
N GLY A 128 -6.52 -11.60 -10.48
CA GLY A 128 -7.37 -11.81 -11.65
C GLY A 128 -6.60 -11.43 -12.90
N VAL A 129 -6.06 -12.39 -13.63
CA VAL A 129 -5.41 -12.12 -14.92
C VAL A 129 -6.50 -12.01 -15.99
N ALA A 130 -6.77 -10.77 -16.44
CA ALA A 130 -7.76 -10.50 -17.47
C ALA A 130 -7.15 -10.59 -18.88
N ALA A 131 -5.89 -10.19 -19.00
CA ALA A 131 -5.09 -10.25 -20.22
C ALA A 131 -3.61 -10.21 -19.80
N PRO A 132 -2.65 -10.52 -20.68
CA PRO A 132 -1.22 -10.43 -20.35
C PRO A 132 -0.78 -9.05 -19.87
N ASP A 133 -1.53 -8.02 -20.23
CA ASP A 133 -1.28 -6.61 -19.89
C ASP A 133 -2.28 -6.01 -18.89
N LEU A 134 -3.15 -6.85 -18.30
CA LEU A 134 -4.16 -6.40 -17.32
C LEU A 134 -4.35 -7.41 -16.20
N VAL A 135 -4.00 -6.99 -15.00
CA VAL A 135 -4.19 -7.74 -13.76
C VAL A 135 -5.14 -6.99 -12.84
N VAL A 136 -6.01 -7.72 -12.16
CA VAL A 136 -6.87 -7.21 -11.10
C VAL A 136 -6.35 -7.67 -9.75
N HIS A 137 -6.05 -6.74 -8.86
CA HIS A 137 -5.70 -6.99 -7.46
C HIS A 137 -6.86 -6.65 -6.54
N ARG A 138 -7.14 -7.53 -5.58
CA ARG A 138 -8.01 -7.19 -4.46
C ARG A 138 -7.22 -6.39 -3.41
N THR A 139 -7.78 -5.30 -2.94
CA THR A 139 -7.24 -4.47 -1.87
C THR A 139 -8.25 -4.35 -0.72
N PRO A 140 -7.85 -3.92 0.47
CA PRO A 140 -8.79 -3.68 1.57
C PRO A 140 -9.87 -2.62 1.27
N VAL A 141 -9.67 -1.77 0.27
CA VAL A 141 -10.59 -0.66 -0.06
C VAL A 141 -11.29 -0.82 -1.42
N GLY A 142 -10.98 -1.87 -2.18
CA GLY A 142 -11.60 -2.10 -3.49
C GLY A 142 -10.81 -3.06 -4.37
N LEU A 143 -10.87 -2.84 -5.68
CA LEU A 143 -10.20 -3.65 -6.69
C LEU A 143 -9.33 -2.73 -7.56
N ASP A 144 -8.06 -3.06 -7.74
CA ASP A 144 -7.14 -2.30 -8.58
C ASP A 144 -6.92 -3.01 -9.91
N LEU A 145 -7.13 -2.30 -10.99
CA LEU A 145 -6.77 -2.65 -12.37
C LEU A 145 -5.36 -2.16 -12.62
N VAL A 146 -4.43 -3.06 -12.94
CA VAL A 146 -3.00 -2.75 -13.05
C VAL A 146 -2.45 -3.28 -14.37
N GLY A 147 -1.57 -2.51 -14.98
CA GLY A 147 -0.93 -2.83 -16.24
C GLY A 147 -1.38 -1.92 -17.39
N PRO A 148 -0.72 -2.03 -18.57
CA PRO A 148 -1.02 -1.18 -19.73
C PRO A 148 -2.50 -1.19 -20.16
N GLY A 149 -3.22 -2.30 -19.96
CA GLY A 149 -4.66 -2.43 -20.26
C GLY A 149 -5.60 -1.71 -19.29
N ALA A 150 -5.11 -1.21 -18.14
CA ALA A 150 -5.95 -0.68 -17.07
C ALA A 150 -6.81 0.52 -17.49
N ALA A 151 -6.26 1.45 -18.27
CA ALA A 151 -6.99 2.62 -18.75
C ALA A 151 -8.16 2.25 -19.68
N ALA A 152 -7.97 1.26 -20.55
CA ALA A 152 -9.01 0.76 -21.43
C ALA A 152 -10.12 0.06 -20.64
N ALA A 153 -9.76 -0.75 -19.64
CA ALA A 153 -10.71 -1.41 -18.75
C ALA A 153 -11.51 -0.41 -17.91
N ALA A 154 -10.85 0.61 -17.33
CA ALA A 154 -11.51 1.69 -16.61
C ALA A 154 -12.52 2.45 -17.47
N SER A 155 -12.16 2.78 -18.73
CA SER A 155 -13.08 3.38 -19.70
C SER A 155 -14.23 2.46 -20.08
N GLY A 156 -14.02 1.13 -20.07
CA GLY A 156 -15.06 0.12 -20.25
C GLY A 156 -16.10 0.16 -19.14
N LEU A 157 -15.64 0.21 -17.90
CA LEU A 157 -16.51 0.34 -16.71
C LEU A 157 -17.33 1.64 -16.74
N GLU A 158 -16.71 2.75 -17.13
CA GLU A 158 -17.39 4.03 -17.26
C GLU A 158 -18.51 3.98 -18.31
N ARG A 159 -18.26 3.38 -19.48
CA ARG A 159 -19.29 3.14 -20.50
C ARG A 159 -20.42 2.22 -20.02
N ALA A 160 -20.13 1.33 -19.07
CA ALA A 160 -21.12 0.47 -18.42
C ALA A 160 -21.88 1.18 -17.27
N GLY A 161 -21.64 2.47 -17.04
CA GLY A 161 -22.36 3.29 -16.07
C GLY A 161 -21.69 3.41 -14.69
N VAL A 162 -20.44 2.96 -14.51
CA VAL A 162 -19.68 3.21 -13.30
C VAL A 162 -19.18 4.66 -13.32
N GLU A 163 -19.46 5.43 -12.29
CA GLU A 163 -19.04 6.83 -12.18
C GLU A 163 -17.50 6.93 -12.12
N ARG A 164 -16.90 7.87 -12.86
CA ARG A 164 -15.49 8.23 -12.68
C ARG A 164 -15.37 9.30 -11.59
N ALA A 165 -14.59 8.99 -10.56
CA ALA A 165 -14.35 9.90 -9.45
C ALA A 165 -12.92 10.48 -9.48
N ALA A 166 -12.71 11.59 -8.80
CA ALA A 166 -11.42 12.24 -8.66
C ALA A 166 -10.48 11.44 -7.74
N ALA A 167 -9.17 11.69 -7.86
CA ALA A 167 -8.11 10.97 -7.13
C ALA A 167 -8.26 11.04 -5.60
N GLU A 168 -8.83 12.13 -5.10
CA GLU A 168 -9.12 12.36 -3.68
C GLU A 168 -10.03 11.25 -3.10
N ARG A 169 -10.90 10.66 -3.92
CA ARG A 169 -11.78 9.57 -3.49
C ARG A 169 -10.99 8.34 -3.05
N TRP A 170 -9.92 8.01 -3.78
CA TRP A 170 -9.02 6.92 -3.39
C TRP A 170 -8.22 7.27 -2.14
N GLU A 171 -7.72 8.51 -2.03
CA GLU A 171 -6.96 8.95 -0.86
C GLU A 171 -7.81 8.90 0.41
N LEU A 172 -9.08 9.31 0.34
CA LEU A 172 -10.04 9.14 1.43
C LEU A 172 -10.20 7.68 1.84
N ALA A 173 -10.42 6.78 0.89
CA ALA A 173 -10.57 5.36 1.15
C ALA A 173 -9.29 4.73 1.72
N ARG A 174 -8.11 5.10 1.19
CA ARG A 174 -6.80 4.64 1.64
C ARG A 174 -6.54 5.03 3.10
N VAL A 175 -6.71 6.29 3.43
CA VAL A 175 -6.47 6.78 4.80
C VAL A 175 -7.47 6.16 5.76
N ALA A 176 -8.75 6.11 5.41
CA ALA A 176 -9.78 5.46 6.24
C ALA A 176 -9.51 3.96 6.42
N GLY A 177 -9.01 3.28 5.39
CA GLY A 177 -8.59 1.87 5.44
C GLY A 177 -7.25 1.64 6.15
N GLY A 178 -6.55 2.68 6.56
CA GLY A 178 -5.25 2.56 7.24
C GLY A 178 -4.11 2.07 6.35
N LEU A 179 -4.21 2.25 5.03
CA LEU A 179 -3.25 1.71 4.07
C LEU A 179 -2.04 2.65 3.91
N PRO A 180 -0.82 2.21 4.28
CA PRO A 180 0.38 2.97 4.03
C PRO A 180 0.77 2.96 2.55
N ARG A 181 1.39 4.06 2.06
CA ARG A 181 1.92 4.16 0.70
C ARG A 181 3.38 4.62 0.69
N ALA A 182 4.10 4.25 -0.36
CA ALA A 182 5.49 4.63 -0.54
C ALA A 182 5.65 6.16 -0.69
N GLY A 183 6.72 6.69 -0.09
CA GLY A 183 7.02 8.12 -0.07
C GLY A 183 6.26 8.93 1.00
N GLN A 184 5.21 8.37 1.58
CA GLN A 184 4.46 8.98 2.68
C GLN A 184 4.69 8.23 4.00
N GLU A 185 4.02 7.11 4.22
CA GLU A 185 4.24 6.25 5.38
C GLU A 185 5.45 5.32 5.19
N LEU A 186 5.63 4.74 3.99
CA LEU A 186 6.73 3.83 3.71
C LEU A 186 7.92 4.60 3.17
N THR A 187 8.88 4.85 4.03
CA THR A 187 10.13 5.57 3.76
C THR A 187 11.33 4.73 4.23
N ASP A 188 12.53 5.08 3.79
CA ASP A 188 13.79 4.36 4.06
C ASP A 188 14.24 4.36 5.53
N ASP A 189 13.51 5.06 6.40
CA ASP A 189 13.71 5.03 7.85
C ASP A 189 12.72 4.12 8.60
N VAL A 190 11.80 3.43 7.88
CA VAL A 190 10.72 2.63 8.47
C VAL A 190 11.05 1.14 8.43
N LEU A 191 10.71 0.41 9.51
CA LEU A 191 10.73 -1.05 9.58
C LEU A 191 9.35 -1.61 9.18
N ALA A 192 9.32 -2.83 8.62
CA ALA A 192 8.08 -3.51 8.26
C ALA A 192 7.10 -3.63 9.45
N GLU A 193 7.62 -3.95 10.65
CA GLU A 193 6.85 -4.03 11.89
C GLU A 193 6.22 -2.68 12.28
N GLU A 194 7.00 -1.58 12.16
CA GLU A 194 6.50 -0.23 12.46
C GLU A 194 5.30 0.15 11.57
N ALA A 195 5.32 -0.30 10.33
CA ALA A 195 4.27 -0.04 9.34
C ALA A 195 3.10 -1.03 9.39
N GLY A 196 3.15 -2.05 10.26
CA GLY A 196 2.13 -3.10 10.33
C GLY A 196 2.14 -4.07 9.16
N LEU A 197 3.28 -4.20 8.44
CA LEU A 197 3.37 -4.97 7.20
C LEU A 197 3.88 -6.41 7.37
N LEU A 198 4.25 -6.85 8.58
CA LEU A 198 4.81 -8.20 8.78
C LEU A 198 3.86 -9.30 8.28
N GLY A 199 2.60 -9.23 8.66
CA GLY A 199 1.63 -10.28 8.33
C GLY A 199 1.27 -10.38 6.85
N SER A 200 1.52 -9.34 6.06
CA SER A 200 1.11 -9.28 4.65
C SER A 200 2.28 -9.27 3.66
N HIS A 201 3.42 -8.69 4.04
CA HIS A 201 4.54 -8.47 3.13
C HIS A 201 5.77 -9.30 3.46
N VAL A 202 5.79 -10.03 4.56
CA VAL A 202 6.96 -10.77 5.04
C VAL A 202 6.58 -12.22 5.37
N HIS A 203 7.35 -13.17 4.85
CA HIS A 203 7.27 -14.57 5.27
C HIS A 203 8.40 -14.86 6.24
N LEU A 204 8.06 -15.09 7.50
CA LEU A 204 9.05 -15.22 8.59
C LEU A 204 9.87 -16.52 8.50
N ASP A 205 9.30 -17.59 7.96
CA ASP A 205 9.91 -18.93 7.89
C ASP A 205 10.58 -19.24 6.54
N LYS A 206 10.73 -18.23 5.66
CA LYS A 206 11.44 -18.42 4.39
C LYS A 206 12.96 -18.38 4.59
N GLY A 207 13.70 -18.85 3.57
CA GLY A 207 15.16 -18.79 3.51
C GLY A 207 15.73 -17.37 3.53
N CYS A 208 17.05 -17.23 3.43
CA CYS A 208 17.77 -15.96 3.57
C CYS A 208 17.37 -14.91 2.53
N TYR A 209 17.22 -13.65 2.97
CA TYR A 209 17.04 -12.47 2.14
C TYR A 209 17.65 -11.23 2.82
N PRO A 210 17.98 -10.16 2.09
CA PRO A 210 18.54 -8.93 2.68
C PRO A 210 17.65 -8.34 3.77
N GLY A 211 18.25 -8.00 4.93
CA GLY A 211 17.52 -7.39 6.05
C GLY A 211 16.79 -8.34 7.00
N GLN A 212 16.77 -9.65 6.71
CA GLN A 212 16.07 -10.68 7.50
C GLN A 212 16.44 -10.68 8.98
N GLU A 213 17.72 -10.51 9.31
CA GLU A 213 18.19 -10.56 10.71
C GLU A 213 17.50 -9.52 11.59
N THR A 214 17.35 -8.27 11.05
CA THR A 214 16.64 -7.22 11.77
C THR A 214 15.15 -7.53 11.91
N VAL A 215 14.51 -8.05 10.86
CA VAL A 215 13.09 -8.46 10.89
C VAL A 215 12.89 -9.54 11.95
N ALA A 216 13.67 -10.60 11.93
CA ALA A 216 13.58 -11.69 12.91
C ALA A 216 13.83 -11.21 14.35
N ARG A 217 14.83 -10.36 14.56
CA ARG A 217 15.13 -9.79 15.87
C ARG A 217 13.97 -8.94 16.41
N VAL A 218 13.40 -8.07 15.58
CA VAL A 218 12.27 -7.20 15.98
C VAL A 218 11.04 -8.04 16.27
N HIS A 219 10.74 -9.02 15.43
CA HIS A 219 9.61 -9.93 15.63
C HIS A 219 9.75 -10.74 16.93
N ASN A 220 10.92 -11.35 17.19
CA ASN A 220 11.14 -12.19 18.36
C ASN A 220 11.24 -11.40 19.67
N LEU A 221 11.81 -10.19 19.64
CA LEU A 221 11.96 -9.33 20.82
C LEU A 221 10.75 -8.41 21.03
N GLY A 222 9.84 -8.31 20.05
CA GLY A 222 8.53 -7.66 20.14
C GLY A 222 8.55 -6.16 20.45
N GLN A 223 9.60 -5.42 20.04
CA GLN A 223 9.72 -4.02 20.49
C GLN A 223 10.16 -3.05 19.39
N VAL A 224 9.20 -2.60 18.57
CA VAL A 224 9.41 -1.39 17.78
C VAL A 224 9.26 -0.14 18.64
N GLN A 225 9.94 0.93 18.25
CA GLN A 225 9.90 2.22 18.98
C GLN A 225 8.65 3.05 18.65
N ARG A 226 8.04 2.79 17.50
CA ARG A 226 6.86 3.48 16.99
C ARG A 226 5.99 2.52 16.18
N ARG A 227 4.73 2.87 15.99
CA ARG A 227 3.80 2.13 15.13
C ARG A 227 3.00 3.08 14.26
N LEU A 228 2.54 2.61 13.11
CA LEU A 228 1.53 3.31 12.34
C LEU A 228 0.20 3.24 13.08
N ALA A 229 -0.46 4.38 13.26
CA ALA A 229 -1.73 4.51 13.95
C ALA A 229 -2.62 5.55 13.26
N GLY A 230 -3.91 5.50 13.55
CA GLY A 230 -4.88 6.49 13.14
C GLY A 230 -4.90 7.70 14.08
N LEU A 231 -5.23 8.85 13.53
CA LEU A 231 -5.54 10.06 14.28
C LEU A 231 -6.94 10.54 13.92
N ARG A 232 -7.82 10.71 14.92
CA ARG A 232 -9.10 11.42 14.78
C ARG A 232 -8.93 12.83 15.31
N PHE A 233 -8.99 13.83 14.45
CA PHE A 233 -8.86 15.22 14.83
C PHE A 233 -10.17 15.73 15.43
N GLN A 234 -10.04 16.52 16.50
CA GLN A 234 -11.19 17.15 17.13
C GLN A 234 -11.59 18.43 16.37
N PRO A 235 -12.87 18.76 16.30
CA PRO A 235 -13.27 20.07 15.79
C PRO A 235 -12.67 21.18 16.68
N PRO A 236 -12.37 22.37 16.09
CA PRO A 236 -11.81 23.48 16.84
C PRO A 236 -12.77 23.93 17.94
N ALA A 237 -12.25 24.23 19.11
CA ALA A 237 -13.03 24.66 20.26
C ALA A 237 -13.87 25.94 20.01
N ASN A 238 -13.46 26.78 19.07
CA ASN A 238 -14.16 28.00 18.68
C ASN A 238 -15.19 27.81 17.57
N GLY A 239 -15.42 26.57 17.09
CA GLY A 239 -16.39 26.26 16.04
C GLY A 239 -16.05 26.81 14.64
N GLY A 240 -14.88 27.41 14.47
CA GLY A 240 -14.41 27.93 13.19
C GLY A 240 -13.80 26.83 12.30
N PRO A 241 -13.59 27.08 11.00
CA PRO A 241 -12.87 26.15 10.13
C PRO A 241 -11.40 26.13 10.56
N LEU A 242 -10.95 25.00 11.11
CA LEU A 242 -9.54 24.71 11.23
C LEU A 242 -9.15 23.88 10.01
N GLY A 243 -8.27 24.44 9.15
CA GLY A 243 -7.73 23.66 8.03
C GLY A 243 -7.05 22.39 8.51
N LEU A 244 -6.72 21.46 7.62
CA LEU A 244 -5.97 20.27 7.98
C LEU A 244 -4.54 20.61 8.38
N PRO A 245 -3.95 19.91 9.38
CA PRO A 245 -2.54 20.08 9.71
C PRO A 245 -1.66 19.66 8.52
N ALA A 246 -0.48 20.25 8.41
CA ALA A 246 0.46 19.87 7.35
C ALA A 246 0.98 18.43 7.58
N SER A 247 1.16 17.69 6.49
CA SER A 247 1.89 16.43 6.51
C SER A 247 3.29 16.63 7.12
N ARG A 248 3.81 15.61 7.82
CA ARG A 248 5.09 15.62 8.54
C ARG A 248 5.15 16.55 9.76
N THR A 249 4.01 17.08 10.22
CA THR A 249 3.94 17.79 11.49
C THR A 249 4.29 16.84 12.63
N ASP A 250 5.18 17.28 13.54
CA ASP A 250 5.51 16.52 14.74
C ASP A 250 4.30 16.49 15.70
N LEU A 251 4.10 15.33 16.30
CA LEU A 251 3.09 15.13 17.33
C LEU A 251 3.70 15.27 18.71
N VAL A 252 3.00 15.97 19.59
CA VAL A 252 3.37 16.12 21.00
C VAL A 252 2.22 15.70 21.91
N THR A 253 2.54 15.17 23.07
CA THR A 253 1.57 14.91 24.16
C THR A 253 1.24 16.20 24.90
N ASP A 254 0.22 16.18 25.75
CA ASP A 254 -0.21 17.35 26.54
C ASP A 254 0.90 17.88 27.46
N ASP A 255 1.82 17.01 27.91
CA ASP A 255 2.99 17.38 28.70
C ASP A 255 4.20 17.85 27.84
N GLY A 256 3.99 18.06 26.53
CA GLY A 256 4.98 18.60 25.60
C GLY A 256 6.02 17.59 25.11
N ARG A 257 5.89 16.31 25.41
CA ARG A 257 6.83 15.27 24.94
C ARG A 257 6.53 14.89 23.49
N ARG A 258 7.56 14.55 22.73
CA ARG A 258 7.42 14.07 21.37
C ARG A 258 6.63 12.75 21.35
N ALA A 259 5.48 12.76 20.68
CA ALA A 259 4.57 11.62 20.54
C ALA A 259 4.75 10.88 19.22
N GLY A 260 5.22 11.55 18.16
CA GLY A 260 5.32 10.94 16.84
C GLY A 260 5.38 11.94 15.70
N GLN A 261 4.89 11.54 14.51
CA GLN A 261 4.83 12.39 13.34
C GLN A 261 3.65 12.03 12.44
N LEU A 262 2.86 13.03 12.06
CA LEU A 262 1.77 12.92 11.09
C LEU A 262 2.34 12.63 9.69
N ARG A 263 1.71 11.71 8.96
CA ARG A 263 2.12 11.33 7.59
C ARG A 263 1.09 11.73 6.56
N SER A 264 -0.13 11.25 6.70
CA SER A 264 -1.25 11.59 5.82
C SER A 264 -2.39 12.18 6.62
N VAL A 265 -3.18 13.05 6.00
CA VAL A 265 -4.38 13.63 6.58
C VAL A 265 -5.40 13.92 5.51
N VAL A 266 -6.66 13.63 5.78
CA VAL A 266 -7.79 13.90 4.89
C VAL A 266 -8.99 14.39 5.70
N ASP A 267 -9.86 15.15 5.05
CA ASP A 267 -11.18 15.51 5.61
C ASP A 267 -12.21 14.51 5.08
N HIS A 268 -12.47 13.47 5.92
CA HIS A 268 -13.38 12.40 5.53
C HIS A 268 -14.83 12.82 5.78
N PRO A 269 -15.74 12.65 4.79
CA PRO A 269 -17.12 13.22 4.88
C PRO A 269 -17.96 12.66 6.04
N GLU A 270 -17.67 11.46 6.51
CA GLU A 270 -18.40 10.81 7.61
C GLU A 270 -17.61 10.76 8.93
N LEU A 271 -16.29 10.66 8.85
CA LEU A 271 -15.42 10.53 10.02
C LEU A 271 -14.84 11.88 10.48
N GLY A 272 -15.03 12.95 9.68
CA GLY A 272 -14.34 14.21 9.86
C GLY A 272 -12.84 14.10 9.54
N PRO A 273 -12.02 15.06 9.98
CA PRO A 273 -10.58 15.03 9.73
C PRO A 273 -9.93 13.82 10.40
N ILE A 274 -9.29 12.98 9.58
CA ILE A 274 -8.54 11.79 10.03
C ILE A 274 -7.15 11.76 9.40
N GLY A 275 -6.20 11.07 10.03
CA GLY A 275 -4.86 10.97 9.50
C GLY A 275 -4.14 9.69 9.90
N LEU A 276 -3.06 9.38 9.18
CA LEU A 276 -2.11 8.32 9.50
C LEU A 276 -0.84 8.93 10.08
N ALA A 277 -0.32 8.35 11.15
CA ALA A 277 0.87 8.85 11.83
C ALA A 277 1.73 7.72 12.38
N TYR A 278 3.03 7.92 12.40
CA TYR A 278 3.88 7.12 13.27
C TYR A 278 3.82 7.66 14.69
N VAL A 279 3.30 6.86 15.59
CA VAL A 279 3.14 7.21 17.00
C VAL A 279 4.11 6.38 17.83
N ARG A 280 4.80 7.02 18.79
CA ARG A 280 5.73 6.33 19.68
C ARG A 280 4.98 5.31 20.54
N ARG A 281 5.61 4.17 20.79
CA ARG A 281 5.04 3.05 21.56
C ARG A 281 4.49 3.43 22.93
N VAL A 282 5.07 4.44 23.56
CA VAL A 282 4.63 4.92 24.89
C VAL A 282 3.32 5.73 24.84
N VAL A 283 2.76 5.94 23.65
CA VAL A 283 1.48 6.64 23.47
C VAL A 283 0.44 5.59 23.12
N ASP A 284 -0.45 5.32 24.06
CA ASP A 284 -1.53 4.35 23.93
C ASP A 284 -2.69 4.88 23.07
N ASP A 285 -3.54 3.97 22.59
CA ASP A 285 -4.80 4.33 21.95
C ASP A 285 -5.72 5.07 22.93
N GLY A 286 -6.53 5.98 22.41
CA GLY A 286 -7.33 6.89 23.22
C GLY A 286 -6.56 8.10 23.77
N ARG A 287 -5.22 8.11 23.67
CA ARG A 287 -4.40 9.23 24.12
C ARG A 287 -4.57 10.45 23.20
N LEU A 288 -4.65 11.62 23.80
CA LEU A 288 -4.62 12.89 23.07
C LEU A 288 -3.21 13.26 22.67
N VAL A 289 -3.07 13.74 21.45
CA VAL A 289 -1.84 14.32 20.90
C VAL A 289 -2.16 15.62 20.16
N ARG A 290 -1.17 16.45 19.97
CA ARG A 290 -1.29 17.72 19.24
C ARG A 290 -0.40 17.71 18.00
N ALA A 291 -0.95 18.13 16.87
CA ALA A 291 -0.25 18.41 15.61
C ALA A 291 -0.35 19.93 15.35
N GLY A 292 0.60 20.71 15.85
CA GLY A 292 0.46 22.18 15.90
C GLY A 292 -0.73 22.57 16.78
N ASP A 293 -1.66 23.33 16.21
CA ASP A 293 -2.89 23.77 16.91
C ASP A 293 -4.01 22.72 16.91
N HIS A 294 -3.84 21.60 16.19
CA HIS A 294 -4.85 20.56 16.07
C HIS A 294 -4.69 19.52 17.19
N VAL A 295 -5.79 19.20 17.85
CA VAL A 295 -5.87 18.10 18.83
C VAL A 295 -6.42 16.87 18.14
N ALA A 296 -5.82 15.72 18.37
CA ALA A 296 -6.29 14.44 17.84
C ALA A 296 -6.23 13.34 18.91
N THR A 297 -7.12 12.37 18.77
CA THR A 297 -7.10 11.11 19.52
C THR A 297 -6.39 10.05 18.70
N VAL A 298 -5.44 9.33 19.30
CA VAL A 298 -4.79 8.17 18.68
C VAL A 298 -5.78 6.99 18.69
N VAL A 299 -5.93 6.34 17.56
CA VAL A 299 -6.84 5.19 17.37
C VAL A 299 -6.18 4.08 16.58
N ASP A 300 -6.69 2.86 16.73
CA ASP A 300 -6.30 1.74 15.90
C ASP A 300 -6.76 1.90 14.44
N LEU A 301 -6.12 1.17 13.55
CA LEU A 301 -6.46 1.09 12.13
C LEU A 301 -7.07 -0.30 11.81
N PRO A 302 -8.00 -0.38 10.83
CA PRO A 302 -8.60 0.74 10.08
C PRO A 302 -9.55 1.60 10.92
N PHE A 303 -9.90 2.79 10.41
CA PHE A 303 -10.92 3.60 11.06
C PHE A 303 -12.28 2.88 10.97
N GLY A 304 -12.87 2.63 12.12
CA GLY A 304 -14.19 2.04 12.28
C GLY A 304 -15.28 3.10 12.44
#